data_492fb027cfd55eae7c0bc10de001b5a0
#
_entry.id   492fb027cfd55eae7c0bc10de001b5a0
#
_cell.length_a   1.000
_cell.length_b   1.000
_cell.length_c   1.000
_cell.angle_alpha   90.00
_cell.angle_beta   90.00
_cell.angle_gamma   90.00
#
_symmetry.space_group_name_H-M   'P 1'
#
loop_
_entity.id
_entity.type
_entity.pdbx_description
1 polymer ?
#
loop_
_entity_poly.entity_id
_entity_poly.type
_entity_poly.pdbx_seq_one_letter_code
_entity_poly.pdbx_strand_id
1 'polypeptide(L)'
;MGALFQQVRQQAGNNQLYLFPLHSYSLCIKVAEIDNAIHGLLEEEYRRSCDVLAALAEKAARYPKGSLNVRKKAYKGKEYAYHYLVAREQGRVVNRHIPQVELPELRRQLEQRDKCRREIQAYRKRIAYLEKLLHLPRRGES
;
A
#
# COMPACT_ATOMS: atom_id res chain seq x y z
N MET A 1 -31.65 3.98 47.97
CA MET A 1 -30.75 3.19 47.12
C MET A 1 -29.71 2.37 47.86
N GLY A 2 -29.51 2.54 49.13
CA GLY A 2 -28.52 1.78 49.92
C GLY A 2 -28.92 0.36 50.35
N ALA A 3 -30.23 0.08 50.50
CA ALA A 3 -30.73 -1.17 51.02
C ALA A 3 -30.67 -2.37 50.06
N LEU A 4 -30.80 -2.12 48.76
CA LEU A 4 -30.70 -3.17 47.72
C LEU A 4 -29.27 -3.69 47.56
N PHE A 5 -28.27 -2.84 47.76
CA PHE A 5 -26.84 -3.24 47.70
C PHE A 5 -26.40 -4.11 48.90
N GLN A 6 -26.98 -3.89 50.08
CA GLN A 6 -26.68 -4.71 51.26
C GLN A 6 -27.33 -6.09 51.17
N GLN A 7 -28.53 -6.22 50.57
CA GLN A 7 -29.21 -7.49 50.44
C GLN A 7 -28.52 -8.45 49.45
N VAL A 8 -27.94 -7.92 48.37
CA VAL A 8 -27.13 -8.72 47.42
C VAL A 8 -25.81 -9.20 48.08
N ARG A 9 -25.26 -8.43 49.02
CA ARG A 9 -24.06 -8.84 49.78
C ARG A 9 -24.27 -9.99 50.75
N GLN A 10 -25.46 -10.13 51.28
CA GLN A 10 -25.75 -11.21 52.24
C GLN A 10 -26.11 -12.55 51.58
N GLN A 11 -26.54 -12.56 50.31
CA GLN A 11 -26.83 -13.81 49.57
C GLN A 11 -25.59 -14.37 48.82
N ALA A 12 -24.53 -13.61 48.65
CA ALA A 12 -23.31 -14.07 47.99
C ALA A 12 -22.32 -14.63 49.04
N GLY A 13 -22.74 -15.66 49.74
CA GLY A 13 -21.83 -16.45 50.57
C GLY A 13 -20.76 -17.10 49.68
N ASN A 14 -19.51 -16.73 49.90
CA ASN A 14 -18.30 -17.42 49.45
C ASN A 14 -17.98 -17.52 47.92
N ASN A 15 -18.39 -16.57 47.10
CA ASN A 15 -17.82 -16.52 45.77
C ASN A 15 -17.05 -15.20 45.55
N GLN A 16 -15.74 -15.25 45.69
CA GLN A 16 -14.76 -14.17 45.41
C GLN A 16 -14.78 -13.71 43.92
N LEU A 17 -15.62 -14.27 43.09
CA LEU A 17 -15.70 -14.00 41.65
C LEU A 17 -16.52 -12.76 41.28
N TYR A 18 -17.27 -12.15 42.25
CA TYR A 18 -18.12 -11.00 41.96
C TYR A 18 -17.50 -9.62 42.27
N LEU A 19 -16.23 -9.57 42.63
CA LEU A 19 -15.51 -8.29 42.87
C LEU A 19 -14.93 -7.66 41.61
N PHE A 20 -15.12 -8.25 40.42
CA PHE A 20 -14.51 -7.82 39.17
C PHE A 20 -15.37 -6.99 38.19
N PRO A 21 -16.66 -6.68 38.38
CA PRO A 21 -17.43 -6.13 37.27
C PRO A 21 -17.10 -4.68 36.91
N LEU A 22 -16.74 -3.85 37.90
CA LEU A 22 -16.56 -2.40 37.66
C LEU A 22 -15.25 -2.03 36.96
N HIS A 23 -14.18 -2.79 37.23
CA HIS A 23 -12.87 -2.55 36.59
C HIS A 23 -12.85 -3.15 35.14
N SER A 24 -13.56 -4.23 34.93
CA SER A 24 -13.64 -4.91 33.64
C SER A 24 -14.42 -4.07 32.61
N TYR A 25 -15.53 -3.44 33.01
CA TYR A 25 -16.31 -2.58 32.10
C TYR A 25 -15.53 -1.34 31.65
N SER A 26 -14.77 -0.71 32.56
CA SER A 26 -13.95 0.45 32.21
C SER A 26 -12.81 0.09 31.25
N LEU A 27 -12.18 -1.09 31.40
CA LEU A 27 -11.17 -1.59 30.49
C LEU A 27 -11.74 -1.96 29.12
N CYS A 28 -12.92 -2.61 29.06
CA CYS A 28 -13.59 -2.95 27.81
C CYS A 28 -13.98 -1.71 27.00
N ILE A 29 -14.51 -0.66 27.65
CA ILE A 29 -14.83 0.61 26.98
C ILE A 29 -13.58 1.26 26.41
N LYS A 30 -12.51 1.35 27.17
CA LYS A 30 -11.23 1.92 26.71
C LYS A 30 -10.62 1.14 25.55
N VAL A 31 -10.70 -0.19 25.57
CA VAL A 31 -10.22 -1.05 24.47
C VAL A 31 -11.05 -0.81 23.20
N ALA A 32 -12.38 -0.74 23.33
CA ALA A 32 -13.27 -0.46 22.19
C ALA A 32 -13.04 0.92 21.57
N GLU A 33 -12.76 1.95 22.39
CA GLU A 33 -12.39 3.29 21.91
C GLU A 33 -11.06 3.27 21.15
N ILE A 34 -10.05 2.55 21.67
CA ILE A 34 -8.76 2.39 21.01
C ILE A 34 -8.92 1.63 19.69
N ASP A 35 -9.70 0.54 19.67
CA ASP A 35 -9.95 -0.24 18.44
C ASP A 35 -10.63 0.62 17.37
N ASN A 36 -11.59 1.47 17.74
CA ASN A 36 -12.23 2.40 16.81
C ASN A 36 -11.26 3.46 16.29
N ALA A 37 -10.40 4.02 17.13
CA ALA A 37 -9.38 4.98 16.73
C ALA A 37 -8.36 4.35 15.76
N ILE A 38 -7.89 3.14 16.04
CA ILE A 38 -6.97 2.40 15.18
C ILE A 38 -7.64 2.11 13.83
N HIS A 39 -8.90 1.67 13.83
CA HIS A 39 -9.64 1.43 12.59
C HIS A 39 -9.75 2.68 11.74
N GLY A 40 -10.08 3.84 12.33
CA GLY A 40 -10.14 5.11 11.64
C GLY A 40 -8.79 5.53 11.03
N LEU A 41 -7.69 5.31 11.75
CA LEU A 41 -6.35 5.55 11.22
C LEU A 41 -6.00 4.64 10.04
N LEU A 42 -6.40 3.37 10.09
CA LEU A 42 -6.20 2.43 8.98
C LEU A 42 -7.02 2.81 7.74
N GLU A 43 -8.27 3.26 7.92
CA GLU A 43 -9.10 3.76 6.82
C GLU A 43 -8.53 5.02 6.19
N GLU A 44 -8.01 5.94 6.98
CA GLU A 44 -7.35 7.15 6.48
C GLU A 44 -6.09 6.81 5.69
N GLU A 45 -5.27 5.91 6.21
CA GLU A 45 -4.05 5.45 5.55
C GLU A 45 -4.35 4.68 4.25
N TYR A 46 -5.43 3.90 4.23
CA TYR A 46 -5.91 3.23 3.02
C TYR A 46 -6.27 4.25 1.93
N ARG A 47 -7.09 5.25 2.25
CA ARG A 47 -7.46 6.33 1.32
C ARG A 47 -6.24 7.07 0.80
N ARG A 48 -5.35 7.50 1.69
CA ARG A 48 -4.09 8.16 1.32
C ARG A 48 -3.24 7.31 0.39
N SER A 49 -3.14 6.01 0.66
CA SER A 49 -2.38 5.08 -0.19
C SER A 49 -3.00 4.93 -1.58
N CYS A 50 -4.33 4.93 -1.70
CA CYS A 50 -5.03 4.93 -2.98
C CYS A 50 -4.78 6.22 -3.78
N ASP A 51 -4.81 7.38 -3.13
CA ASP A 51 -4.55 8.68 -3.77
C ASP A 51 -3.12 8.76 -4.30
N VAL A 52 -2.14 8.33 -3.50
CA VAL A 52 -0.74 8.27 -3.92
C VAL A 52 -0.55 7.29 -5.10
N LEU A 53 -1.22 6.14 -5.07
CA LEU A 53 -1.16 5.17 -6.17
C LEU A 53 -1.69 5.78 -7.48
N ALA A 54 -2.81 6.50 -7.43
CA ALA A 54 -3.39 7.18 -8.59
C ALA A 54 -2.43 8.25 -9.15
N ALA A 55 -1.86 9.09 -8.29
CA ALA A 55 -0.89 10.11 -8.69
C ALA A 55 0.38 9.52 -9.30
N LEU A 56 0.90 8.42 -8.74
CA LEU A 56 2.06 7.72 -9.28
C LEU A 56 1.75 7.08 -10.64
N ALA A 57 0.56 6.52 -10.83
CA ALA A 57 0.13 5.95 -12.10
C ALA A 57 0.04 7.02 -13.19
N GLU A 58 -0.55 8.15 -12.89
CA GLU A 58 -0.62 9.31 -13.79
C GLU A 58 0.80 9.81 -14.16
N LYS A 59 1.67 9.96 -13.16
CA LYS A 59 3.06 10.35 -13.37
C LYS A 59 3.80 9.35 -14.26
N ALA A 60 3.65 8.04 -14.01
CA ALA A 60 4.29 7.00 -14.79
C ALA A 60 3.80 6.98 -16.26
N ALA A 61 2.53 7.34 -16.51
CA ALA A 61 1.96 7.40 -17.85
C ALA A 61 2.56 8.52 -18.74
N ARG A 62 3.14 9.55 -18.13
CA ARG A 62 3.81 10.66 -18.85
C ARG A 62 5.17 10.26 -19.44
N TYR A 63 5.78 9.19 -18.96
CA TYR A 63 7.07 8.72 -19.44
C TYR A 63 6.92 7.81 -20.68
N PRO A 64 7.97 7.75 -21.54
CA PRO A 64 7.94 6.93 -22.74
C PRO A 64 7.76 5.44 -22.39
N LYS A 65 6.94 4.76 -23.20
CA LYS A 65 6.73 3.32 -23.14
C LYS A 65 7.88 2.59 -23.83
N GLY A 66 8.16 1.37 -23.37
CA GLY A 66 9.16 0.52 -23.99
C GLY A 66 10.42 0.35 -23.17
N SER A 67 11.40 -0.31 -23.75
CA SER A 67 12.72 -0.57 -23.18
C SER A 67 13.83 -0.21 -24.17
N LEU A 68 14.95 0.26 -23.65
CA LEU A 68 16.12 0.56 -24.45
C LEU A 68 16.85 -0.74 -24.81
N ASN A 69 17.07 -0.96 -26.09
CA ASN A 69 17.84 -2.08 -26.61
C ASN A 69 19.06 -1.57 -27.39
N VAL A 70 20.21 -2.24 -27.24
CA VAL A 70 21.44 -1.90 -27.91
C VAL A 70 21.77 -3.01 -28.92
N ARG A 71 21.93 -2.63 -30.18
CA ARG A 71 22.38 -3.53 -31.24
C ARG A 71 23.76 -3.14 -31.69
N LYS A 72 24.68 -4.09 -31.66
CA LYS A 72 26.05 -3.90 -32.15
C LYS A 72 26.12 -4.39 -33.60
N LYS A 73 26.78 -3.60 -34.45
CA LYS A 73 27.11 -3.97 -35.82
C LYS A 73 28.60 -3.77 -36.05
N ALA A 74 29.26 -4.77 -36.57
CA ALA A 74 30.63 -4.67 -37.02
C ALA A 74 30.69 -4.26 -38.49
N TYR A 75 31.44 -3.23 -38.81
CA TYR A 75 31.69 -2.79 -40.18
C TYR A 75 33.13 -2.37 -40.33
N LYS A 76 33.84 -2.91 -41.30
CA LYS A 76 35.25 -2.65 -41.59
C LYS A 76 36.16 -2.72 -40.33
N GLY A 77 36.00 -3.76 -39.51
CA GLY A 77 36.79 -3.98 -38.29
C GLY A 77 36.46 -3.05 -37.11
N LYS A 78 35.43 -2.20 -37.21
CA LYS A 78 34.93 -1.34 -36.13
C LYS A 78 33.55 -1.78 -35.66
N GLU A 79 33.34 -1.78 -34.35
CA GLU A 79 32.04 -2.03 -33.77
C GLU A 79 31.25 -0.72 -33.59
N TYR A 80 29.99 -0.72 -34.04
CA TYR A 80 29.08 0.40 -33.90
C TYR A 80 27.89 -0.05 -33.02
N ALA A 81 27.56 0.71 -31.99
CA ALA A 81 26.41 0.46 -31.13
C ALA A 81 25.25 1.38 -31.54
N TYR A 82 24.12 0.77 -31.88
CA TYR A 82 22.89 1.45 -32.22
C TYR A 82 21.86 1.23 -31.11
N HIS A 83 21.23 2.31 -30.69
CA HIS A 83 20.25 2.30 -29.62
C HIS A 83 18.84 2.35 -30.21
N TYR A 84 17.96 1.48 -29.71
CA TYR A 84 16.56 1.41 -30.14
C TYR A 84 15.66 1.41 -28.92
N LEU A 85 14.60 2.23 -28.94
CA LEU A 85 13.49 2.10 -28.03
C LEU A 85 12.53 1.07 -28.60
N VAL A 86 12.35 -0.03 -27.89
CA VAL A 86 11.46 -1.13 -28.25
C VAL A 86 10.20 -1.03 -27.43
N ALA A 87 9.08 -0.78 -28.08
CA ALA A 87 7.76 -0.69 -27.46
C ALA A 87 6.76 -1.62 -28.13
N ARG A 88 5.72 -2.02 -27.43
CA ARG A 88 4.58 -2.71 -28.01
C ARG A 88 3.43 -1.72 -28.16
N GLU A 89 3.01 -1.47 -29.39
CA GLU A 89 1.93 -0.57 -29.74
C GLU A 89 0.89 -1.36 -30.56
N GLN A 90 -0.36 -1.33 -30.13
CA GLN A 90 -1.47 -2.03 -30.79
C GLN A 90 -1.16 -3.51 -31.14
N GLY A 91 -0.50 -4.23 -30.22
CA GLY A 91 -0.12 -5.64 -30.42
C GLY A 91 1.13 -5.87 -31.28
N ARG A 92 1.70 -4.84 -31.89
CA ARG A 92 2.92 -4.91 -32.72
C ARG A 92 4.13 -4.38 -31.96
N VAL A 93 5.30 -4.98 -32.22
CA VAL A 93 6.57 -4.50 -31.69
C VAL A 93 7.10 -3.40 -32.61
N VAL A 94 7.25 -2.20 -32.04
CA VAL A 94 7.80 -1.03 -32.74
C VAL A 94 9.22 -0.78 -32.22
N ASN A 95 10.17 -0.65 -33.14
CA ASN A 95 11.57 -0.33 -32.84
C ASN A 95 11.86 1.08 -33.36
N ARG A 96 12.05 2.04 -32.45
CA ARG A 96 12.46 3.40 -32.81
C ARG A 96 13.97 3.55 -32.59
N HIS A 97 14.71 3.94 -33.62
CA HIS A 97 16.12 4.31 -33.50
C HIS A 97 16.27 5.58 -32.66
N ILE A 98 17.20 5.57 -31.71
CA ILE A 98 17.48 6.70 -30.83
C ILE A 98 18.85 7.26 -31.15
N PRO A 99 18.92 8.55 -31.57
CA PRO A 99 20.19 9.23 -31.78
C PRO A 99 21.00 9.31 -30.48
N GLN A 100 22.32 9.36 -30.61
CA GLN A 100 23.24 9.44 -29.46
C GLN A 100 22.96 10.67 -28.58
N VAL A 101 22.52 11.76 -29.17
CA VAL A 101 22.21 13.03 -28.47
C VAL A 101 20.98 12.90 -27.56
N GLU A 102 19.96 12.12 -27.96
CA GLU A 102 18.73 11.92 -27.18
C GLU A 102 18.88 10.84 -26.10
N LEU A 103 19.92 10.02 -26.20
CA LEU A 103 20.09 8.83 -25.37
C LEU A 103 20.17 9.13 -23.85
N PRO A 104 20.92 10.14 -23.38
CA PRO A 104 21.01 10.42 -21.95
C PRO A 104 19.66 10.83 -21.35
N GLU A 105 18.91 11.67 -22.04
CA GLU A 105 17.61 12.13 -21.59
C GLU A 105 16.60 10.99 -21.59
N LEU A 106 16.57 10.17 -22.63
CA LEU A 106 15.70 8.99 -22.68
C LEU A 106 16.01 8.02 -21.54
N ARG A 107 17.28 7.75 -21.24
CA ARG A 107 17.67 6.91 -20.10
C ARG A 107 17.13 7.45 -18.80
N ARG A 108 17.31 8.76 -18.56
CA ARG A 108 16.80 9.42 -17.37
C ARG A 108 15.29 9.27 -17.23
N GLN A 109 14.53 9.45 -18.31
CA GLN A 109 13.07 9.28 -18.32
C GLN A 109 12.65 7.84 -18.03
N LEU A 110 13.33 6.85 -18.61
CA LEU A 110 13.07 5.45 -18.36
C LEU A 110 13.37 5.04 -16.91
N GLU A 111 14.46 5.55 -16.34
CA GLU A 111 14.81 5.33 -14.93
C GLU A 111 13.74 5.92 -13.97
N GLN A 112 13.27 7.14 -14.23
CA GLN A 112 12.21 7.77 -13.45
C GLN A 112 10.90 6.98 -13.56
N ARG A 113 10.53 6.52 -14.76
CA ARG A 113 9.39 5.64 -14.95
C ARG A 113 9.52 4.36 -14.13
N ASP A 114 10.68 3.72 -14.18
CA ASP A 114 10.90 2.45 -13.49
C ASP A 114 10.92 2.64 -11.97
N LYS A 115 11.36 3.80 -11.48
CA LYS A 115 11.20 4.20 -10.08
C LYS A 115 9.73 4.31 -9.71
N CYS A 116 8.92 5.04 -10.49
CA CYS A 116 7.48 5.13 -10.27
C CYS A 116 6.81 3.75 -10.28
N ARG A 117 7.20 2.85 -11.19
CA ARG A 117 6.66 1.49 -11.24
C ARG A 117 6.96 0.68 -9.98
N ARG A 118 8.17 0.79 -9.43
CA ARG A 118 8.52 0.14 -8.16
C ARG A 118 7.68 0.68 -7.00
N GLU A 119 7.49 2.00 -6.94
CA GLU A 119 6.66 2.65 -5.93
C GLU A 119 5.18 2.21 -6.07
N ILE A 120 4.64 2.16 -7.29
CA ILE A 120 3.29 1.64 -7.57
C ILE A 120 3.13 0.20 -7.03
N GLN A 121 4.10 -0.67 -7.27
CA GLN A 121 4.09 -2.04 -6.76
C GLN A 121 4.09 -2.09 -5.22
N ALA A 122 4.89 -1.23 -4.57
CA ALA A 122 4.94 -1.12 -3.12
C ALA A 122 3.58 -0.65 -2.54
N TYR A 123 2.98 0.38 -3.12
CA TYR A 123 1.65 0.87 -2.69
C TYR A 123 0.54 -0.15 -2.93
N ARG A 124 0.56 -0.90 -4.03
CA ARG A 124 -0.40 -2.00 -4.26
C ARG A 124 -0.32 -3.07 -3.17
N LYS A 125 0.89 -3.45 -2.75
CA LYS A 125 1.07 -4.39 -1.65
C LYS A 125 0.58 -3.82 -0.32
N ARG A 126 0.85 -2.52 -0.06
CA ARG A 126 0.38 -1.82 1.15
C ARG A 126 -1.14 -1.76 1.19
N ILE A 127 -1.80 -1.37 0.09
CA ILE A 127 -3.25 -1.33 -0.02
C ILE A 127 -3.86 -2.71 0.25
N ALA A 128 -3.35 -3.77 -0.40
CA ALA A 128 -3.83 -5.13 -0.17
C ALA A 128 -3.65 -5.60 1.29
N TYR A 129 -2.61 -5.15 1.97
CA TYR A 129 -2.41 -5.42 3.39
C TYR A 129 -3.40 -4.65 4.26
N LEU A 130 -3.62 -3.36 3.99
CA LEU A 130 -4.60 -2.54 4.71
C LEU A 130 -6.03 -3.07 4.53
N GLU A 131 -6.40 -3.52 3.34
CA GLU A 131 -7.69 -4.18 3.07
C GLU A 131 -7.89 -5.40 3.98
N LYS A 132 -6.86 -6.25 4.11
CA LYS A 132 -6.94 -7.40 5.03
C LYS A 132 -7.13 -6.97 6.48
N LEU A 133 -6.45 -5.91 6.93
CA LEU A 133 -6.59 -5.40 8.30
C LEU A 133 -7.98 -4.81 8.55
N LEU A 134 -8.54 -4.09 7.58
CA LEU A 134 -9.87 -3.50 7.67
C LEU A 134 -11.00 -4.52 7.64
N HIS A 135 -10.80 -5.70 7.01
CA HIS A 135 -11.77 -6.79 6.95
C HIS A 135 -11.65 -7.77 8.13
N LEU A 136 -10.65 -7.61 9.00
CA LEU A 136 -10.57 -8.41 10.22
C LEU A 136 -11.74 -8.03 11.16
N PRO A 137 -12.44 -9.02 11.74
CA PRO A 137 -13.50 -8.76 12.70
C PRO A 137 -12.93 -7.97 13.88
N ARG A 138 -13.58 -6.87 14.25
CA ARG A 138 -13.20 -6.07 15.41
C ARG A 138 -13.33 -6.93 16.67
N ARG A 139 -12.33 -6.88 17.56
CA ARG A 139 -12.42 -7.53 18.87
C ARG A 139 -13.65 -6.98 19.61
N GLY A 140 -14.69 -7.77 19.75
CA GLY A 140 -15.92 -7.42 20.50
C GLY A 140 -17.22 -7.48 19.69
N GLU A 141 -17.18 -7.73 18.40
CA GLU A 141 -18.36 -8.02 17.58
C GLU A 141 -18.51 -9.54 17.43
N SER A 142 -18.96 -10.18 18.51
CA SER A 142 -19.40 -11.60 18.53
C SER A 142 -20.74 -11.70 19.22
#